data_e5162449c2717564b00d655d440d3779
#
_entry.id   e5162449c2717564b00d655d440d3779
#
_cell.length_a   1.000
_cell.length_b   1.000
_cell.length_c   1.000
_cell.angle_alpha   90.00
_cell.angle_beta   90.00
_cell.angle_gamma   90.00
#
_symmetry.space_group_name_H-M   'P 1'
#
loop_
_entity.id
_entity.type
_entity.pdbx_description
1 polymer ?
#
loop_
_entity_poly.entity_id
_entity_poly.type
_entity_poly.pdbx_seq_one_letter_code
_entity_poly.pdbx_strand_id
1 'polypeptide(L)'
;MDYLVFRLYGALASWGEIAVGESRHTASYPSKSAIIGLLGAALGIKREDETAQQRLQQGYAVAVEVYSTGRLLRDYHTTQAPDSVGKFNYRTRRDELVLGRERLGTILSSREYRADALALVAVKALEGAPFSLAEIEQHLLFPKYHLYLGRKSCPLSAPLQPQIIGNSANYYQAFQAYQHKPILPTHKENQSGLSERDFIWLGRSKDRHYYWEGTAEDFSDDSTLDLTHRQTRIRHDQPLSRKRWQFSPRQEHYLFVQGGE
;
A
#
# COMPACT_ATOMS: atom_id res chain seq x y z
N MET A 1 -8.31 -4.03 -22.39
CA MET A 1 -8.97 -3.64 -21.14
C MET A 1 -8.40 -2.34 -20.65
N ASP A 2 -9.08 -1.64 -19.73
CA ASP A 2 -8.56 -0.40 -19.13
C ASP A 2 -8.08 -0.67 -17.73
N TYR A 3 -6.98 -0.03 -17.36
CA TYR A 3 -6.37 -0.10 -16.03
C TYR A 3 -6.16 1.31 -15.51
N LEU A 4 -6.41 1.49 -14.21
CA LEU A 4 -6.00 2.70 -13.51
C LEU A 4 -4.65 2.43 -12.85
N VAL A 5 -3.61 3.13 -13.28
CA VAL A 5 -2.25 2.96 -12.73
C VAL A 5 -1.86 4.21 -11.97
N PHE A 6 -1.30 4.04 -10.78
CA PHE A 6 -0.82 5.16 -9.96
C PHE A 6 0.37 4.73 -9.11
N ARG A 7 1.20 5.70 -8.71
CA ARG A 7 2.38 5.45 -7.88
C ARG A 7 2.11 5.66 -6.39
N LEU A 8 2.79 4.87 -5.56
CA LEU A 8 2.85 5.04 -4.11
C LEU A 8 4.28 5.33 -3.71
N TYR A 9 4.54 6.56 -3.26
CA TYR A 9 5.83 6.99 -2.74
C TYR A 9 5.65 7.86 -1.50
N GLY A 10 6.48 7.61 -0.51
CA GLY A 10 6.58 8.41 0.70
C GLY A 10 7.92 8.20 1.38
N ALA A 11 8.40 9.19 2.14
CA ALA A 11 9.61 9.06 2.94
C ALA A 11 9.55 7.84 3.86
N LEU A 12 8.36 7.51 4.35
CA LEU A 12 8.08 6.29 5.10
C LEU A 12 6.80 5.64 4.58
N ALA A 13 6.80 4.31 4.52
CA ALA A 13 5.60 3.49 4.32
C ALA A 13 5.56 2.37 5.36
N SER A 14 4.38 1.88 5.71
CA SER A 14 4.25 0.72 6.60
C SER A 14 3.08 -0.15 6.18
N TRP A 15 3.38 -1.19 5.44
CA TRP A 15 2.43 -2.17 4.93
C TRP A 15 2.23 -3.26 5.98
N GLY A 16 1.34 -3.00 6.95
CA GLY A 16 1.14 -3.88 8.08
C GLY A 16 0.67 -5.27 7.66
N GLU A 17 1.22 -6.27 8.29
CA GLU A 17 0.78 -7.67 8.25
C GLU A 17 0.05 -8.03 9.54
N ILE A 18 -0.50 -9.25 9.61
CA ILE A 18 -1.10 -9.76 10.84
C ILE A 18 0.00 -9.81 11.89
N ALA A 19 -0.20 -9.09 12.98
CA ALA A 19 0.78 -8.99 14.05
C ALA A 19 0.11 -9.13 15.41
N VAL A 20 0.71 -9.97 16.26
CA VAL A 20 0.29 -10.19 17.64
C VAL A 20 1.38 -9.64 18.57
N GLY A 21 0.95 -9.04 19.70
CA GLY A 21 1.88 -8.53 20.71
C GLY A 21 2.49 -7.16 20.36
N GLU A 22 3.75 -6.95 20.72
CA GLU A 22 4.42 -5.66 20.73
C GLU A 22 5.03 -5.28 19.38
N SER A 23 5.30 -6.26 18.52
CA SER A 23 5.94 -6.05 17.22
C SER A 23 4.92 -5.80 16.12
N ARG A 24 5.17 -4.77 15.32
CA ARG A 24 4.36 -4.40 14.15
C ARG A 24 5.25 -4.37 12.92
N HIS A 25 5.33 -5.52 12.26
CA HIS A 25 6.12 -5.70 11.04
C HIS A 25 5.53 -4.96 9.85
N THR A 26 6.34 -4.78 8.81
CA THR A 26 5.94 -4.23 7.52
C THR A 26 6.36 -5.14 6.38
N ALA A 27 5.45 -5.41 5.46
CA ALA A 27 5.79 -6.03 4.19
C ALA A 27 6.65 -5.10 3.32
N SER A 28 7.19 -5.62 2.23
CA SER A 28 7.97 -4.86 1.26
C SER A 28 7.12 -4.17 0.18
N TYR A 29 5.82 -4.44 0.15
CA TYR A 29 4.87 -3.91 -0.82
C TYR A 29 3.47 -3.78 -0.21
N PRO A 30 2.59 -2.92 -0.79
CA PRO A 30 1.23 -2.75 -0.30
C PRO A 30 0.38 -4.01 -0.51
N SER A 31 -0.34 -4.43 0.51
CA SER A 31 -1.35 -5.50 0.40
C SER A 31 -2.60 -5.01 -0.34
N LYS A 32 -3.43 -5.92 -0.86
CA LYS A 32 -4.74 -5.57 -1.42
C LYS A 32 -5.57 -4.76 -0.43
N SER A 33 -5.61 -5.17 0.83
CA SER A 33 -6.37 -4.44 1.85
C SER A 33 -5.88 -3.01 2.07
N ALA A 34 -4.58 -2.75 1.92
CA ALA A 34 -4.03 -1.40 2.02
C ALA A 34 -4.43 -0.55 0.80
N ILE A 35 -4.35 -1.12 -0.40
CA ILE A 35 -4.76 -0.45 -1.65
C ILE A 35 -6.25 -0.13 -1.63
N ILE A 36 -7.11 -1.11 -1.35
CA ILE A 36 -8.57 -0.90 -1.26
C ILE A 36 -8.92 0.08 -0.14
N GLY A 37 -8.19 0.07 0.97
CA GLY A 37 -8.36 1.06 2.04
C GLY A 37 -7.99 2.48 1.60
N LEU A 38 -6.95 2.64 0.77
CA LEU A 38 -6.55 3.93 0.19
C LEU A 38 -7.62 4.43 -0.81
N LEU A 39 -8.12 3.56 -1.69
CA LEU A 39 -9.22 3.90 -2.61
C LEU A 39 -10.49 4.29 -1.84
N GLY A 40 -10.85 3.53 -0.81
CA GLY A 40 -11.98 3.84 0.06
C GLY A 40 -11.84 5.20 0.76
N ALA A 41 -10.63 5.56 1.20
CA ALA A 41 -10.35 6.87 1.77
C ALA A 41 -10.48 7.99 0.74
N ALA A 42 -9.97 7.79 -0.47
CA ALA A 42 -10.12 8.73 -1.57
C ALA A 42 -11.60 8.98 -1.89
N LEU A 43 -12.40 7.93 -2.00
CA LEU A 43 -13.83 7.96 -2.27
C LEU A 43 -14.68 8.47 -1.09
N GLY A 44 -14.12 8.53 0.13
CA GLY A 44 -14.83 8.94 1.34
C GLY A 44 -15.73 7.85 1.92
N ILE A 45 -15.45 6.59 1.63
CA ILE A 45 -16.16 5.44 2.19
C ILE A 45 -15.75 5.28 3.65
N LYS A 46 -16.74 5.31 4.55
CA LYS A 46 -16.51 5.15 5.98
C LYS A 46 -16.11 3.71 6.29
N ARG A 47 -15.29 3.55 7.33
CA ARG A 47 -14.81 2.24 7.76
C ARG A 47 -15.93 1.34 8.27
N GLU A 48 -16.97 1.93 8.84
CA GLU A 48 -18.13 1.26 9.42
C GLU A 48 -19.13 0.79 8.36
N ASP A 49 -19.04 1.31 7.13
CA ASP A 49 -19.90 0.89 6.02
C ASP A 49 -19.38 -0.40 5.41
N GLU A 50 -19.71 -1.51 6.05
CA GLU A 50 -19.25 -2.85 5.61
C GLU A 50 -19.75 -3.20 4.22
N THR A 51 -20.94 -2.75 3.83
CA THR A 51 -21.51 -3.03 2.49
C THR A 51 -20.70 -2.33 1.39
N ALA A 52 -20.41 -1.03 1.56
CA ALA A 52 -19.58 -0.30 0.61
C ALA A 52 -18.14 -0.83 0.57
N GLN A 53 -17.59 -1.21 1.73
CA GLN A 53 -16.26 -1.83 1.82
C GLN A 53 -16.18 -3.17 1.09
N GLN A 54 -17.20 -4.03 1.22
CA GLN A 54 -17.28 -5.31 0.50
C GLN A 54 -17.40 -5.11 -1.01
N ARG A 55 -18.26 -4.19 -1.47
CA ARG A 55 -18.41 -3.87 -2.89
C ARG A 55 -17.08 -3.38 -3.48
N LEU A 56 -16.36 -2.52 -2.74
CA LEU A 56 -15.07 -2.03 -3.17
C LEU A 56 -14.03 -3.17 -3.25
N GLN A 57 -14.04 -4.08 -2.27
CA GLN A 57 -13.14 -5.23 -2.24
C GLN A 57 -13.38 -6.23 -3.37
N GLN A 58 -14.63 -6.46 -3.73
CA GLN A 58 -15.03 -7.43 -4.76
C GLN A 58 -15.01 -6.84 -6.17
N GLY A 59 -15.19 -5.52 -6.29
CA GLY A 59 -15.29 -4.84 -7.57
C GLY A 59 -13.96 -4.61 -8.29
N TYR A 60 -12.82 -4.84 -7.62
CA TYR A 60 -11.51 -4.55 -8.22
C TYR A 60 -10.50 -5.64 -7.95
N ALA A 61 -9.76 -5.97 -9.01
CA ALA A 61 -8.53 -6.73 -8.92
C ALA A 61 -7.33 -5.77 -8.98
N VAL A 62 -6.24 -6.15 -8.32
CA VAL A 62 -5.05 -5.30 -8.19
C VAL A 62 -3.79 -6.03 -8.58
N ALA A 63 -2.85 -5.28 -9.15
CA ALA A 63 -1.47 -5.69 -9.29
C ALA A 63 -0.54 -4.60 -8.77
N VAL A 64 0.66 -5.01 -8.36
CA VAL A 64 1.69 -4.12 -7.83
C VAL A 64 3.01 -4.41 -8.52
N GLU A 65 3.65 -3.36 -9.03
CA GLU A 65 5.04 -3.38 -9.48
C GLU A 65 5.89 -2.61 -8.46
N VAL A 66 6.91 -3.24 -7.90
CA VAL A 66 7.81 -2.64 -6.92
C VAL A 66 9.11 -2.22 -7.58
N TYR A 67 9.36 -0.93 -7.60
CA TYR A 67 10.60 -0.31 -8.07
C TYR A 67 11.68 -0.29 -6.99
N SER A 68 11.27 0.00 -5.76
CA SER A 68 12.14 -0.01 -4.60
C SER A 68 11.37 -0.53 -3.40
N THR A 69 11.88 -1.56 -2.75
CA THR A 69 11.32 -2.06 -1.48
C THR A 69 11.61 -1.13 -0.31
N GLY A 70 12.45 -0.12 -0.53
CA GLY A 70 12.93 0.79 0.49
C GLY A 70 13.87 0.12 1.51
N ARG A 71 14.39 0.94 2.41
CA ARG A 71 15.22 0.47 3.52
C ARG A 71 14.35 0.19 4.74
N LEU A 72 14.59 -0.93 5.41
CA LEU A 72 13.89 -1.26 6.66
C LEU A 72 14.37 -0.34 7.77
N LEU A 73 13.44 0.39 8.39
CA LEU A 73 13.65 1.16 9.59
C LEU A 73 12.80 0.57 10.70
N ARG A 74 13.43 0.22 11.82
CA ARG A 74 12.75 -0.26 13.02
C ARG A 74 12.79 0.82 14.08
N ASP A 75 11.62 1.23 14.51
CA ASP A 75 11.41 2.18 15.59
C ASP A 75 11.01 1.42 16.85
N TYR A 76 11.79 1.60 17.91
CA TYR A 76 11.60 0.92 19.18
C TYR A 76 11.22 1.93 20.26
N HIS A 77 10.05 1.72 20.85
CA HIS A 77 9.52 2.60 21.89
C HIS A 77 9.34 1.87 23.21
N THR A 78 9.61 2.60 24.27
CA THR A 78 9.15 2.27 25.62
C THR A 78 8.10 3.30 26.03
N THR A 79 6.97 2.82 26.54
CA THR A 79 5.88 3.69 27.03
C THR A 79 5.46 3.24 28.42
N GLN A 80 5.40 4.18 29.33
CA GLN A 80 4.82 3.92 30.66
C GLN A 80 3.30 3.85 30.53
N ALA A 81 2.71 2.81 31.10
CA ALA A 81 1.27 2.63 31.15
C ALA A 81 0.85 2.37 32.62
N PRO A 82 -0.27 2.94 33.07
CA PRO A 82 -0.75 2.72 34.41
C PRO A 82 -1.37 1.33 34.55
N ASP A 83 -1.32 0.81 35.77
CA ASP A 83 -2.08 -0.38 36.15
C ASP A 83 -3.58 -0.13 36.07
N SER A 84 -4.35 -1.19 35.87
CA SER A 84 -5.80 -1.13 35.99
C SER A 84 -6.19 -0.96 37.45
N VAL A 85 -6.80 0.18 37.78
CA VAL A 85 -7.24 0.50 39.12
C VAL A 85 -8.77 0.47 39.21
N GLY A 86 -9.34 -0.71 39.50
CA GLY A 86 -10.78 -0.88 39.68
C GLY A 86 -11.59 -0.33 38.50
N LYS A 87 -12.56 0.56 38.80
CA LYS A 87 -13.40 1.20 37.78
C LYS A 87 -12.89 2.59 37.36
N PHE A 88 -11.68 2.97 37.75
CA PHE A 88 -11.13 4.29 37.39
C PHE A 88 -10.88 4.36 35.87
N ASN A 89 -11.38 5.41 35.25
CA ASN A 89 -11.24 5.62 33.82
C ASN A 89 -10.32 6.84 33.59
N TYR A 90 -9.14 6.59 33.04
CA TYR A 90 -8.19 7.62 32.67
C TYR A 90 -8.73 8.41 31.47
N ARG A 91 -8.85 9.72 31.58
CA ARG A 91 -9.35 10.61 30.53
C ARG A 91 -8.23 11.29 29.75
N THR A 92 -7.10 11.52 30.42
CA THR A 92 -5.95 12.21 29.84
C THR A 92 -4.65 11.46 30.13
N ARG A 93 -3.62 11.70 29.34
CA ARG A 93 -2.28 11.14 29.59
C ARG A 93 -1.71 11.60 30.94
N ARG A 94 -2.07 12.79 31.38
CA ARG A 94 -1.68 13.28 32.72
C ARG A 94 -2.25 12.38 33.82
N ASP A 95 -3.52 12.01 33.72
CA ASP A 95 -4.17 11.14 34.73
C ASP A 95 -3.46 9.79 34.83
N GLU A 96 -2.94 9.28 33.72
CA GLU A 96 -2.18 8.02 33.67
C GLU A 96 -0.82 8.13 34.37
N LEU A 97 -0.17 9.29 34.35
CA LEU A 97 1.19 9.48 34.83
C LEU A 97 1.30 9.96 36.30
N VAL A 98 0.23 10.52 36.86
CA VAL A 98 0.26 11.07 38.27
C VAL A 98 0.15 10.00 39.34
N LEU A 99 -0.03 8.74 39.02
CA LEU A 99 -0.25 7.63 39.96
C LEU A 99 0.98 7.23 40.79
N GLY A 100 2.15 7.74 40.45
CA GLY A 100 3.42 7.31 41.04
C GLY A 100 4.11 6.20 40.26
N ARG A 101 5.44 6.11 40.37
CA ARG A 101 6.26 5.20 39.59
C ARG A 101 5.96 3.71 39.83
N GLU A 102 5.59 3.37 41.08
CA GLU A 102 5.26 2.00 41.49
C GLU A 102 4.02 1.45 40.80
N ARG A 103 3.19 2.30 40.20
CA ARG A 103 1.98 1.91 39.44
C ARG A 103 2.12 2.05 37.92
N LEU A 104 3.30 2.37 37.44
CA LEU A 104 3.59 2.51 36.05
C LEU A 104 4.38 1.30 35.54
N GLY A 105 3.72 0.44 34.76
CA GLY A 105 4.38 -0.62 34.00
C GLY A 105 5.02 -0.04 32.74
N THR A 106 5.98 -0.77 32.15
CA THR A 106 6.61 -0.41 30.89
C THR A 106 6.07 -1.30 29.78
N ILE A 107 5.48 -0.68 28.77
CA ILE A 107 5.07 -1.35 27.53
C ILE A 107 6.14 -1.12 26.49
N LEU A 108 6.61 -2.20 25.87
CA LEU A 108 7.53 -2.16 24.75
C LEU A 108 6.74 -2.18 23.44
N SER A 109 7.18 -1.47 22.43
CA SER A 109 6.58 -1.46 21.11
C SER A 109 7.64 -1.33 20.05
N SER A 110 7.67 -2.28 19.10
CA SER A 110 8.51 -2.23 17.92
C SER A 110 7.66 -2.03 16.67
N ARG A 111 8.01 -1.03 15.86
CA ARG A 111 7.28 -0.69 14.62
C ARG A 111 8.25 -0.61 13.47
N GLU A 112 7.93 -1.31 12.40
CA GLU A 112 8.74 -1.29 11.19
C GLU A 112 8.13 -0.37 10.14
N TYR A 113 9.02 0.25 9.38
CA TYR A 113 8.74 1.14 8.26
C TYR A 113 9.66 0.81 7.10
N ARG A 114 9.24 1.17 5.90
CA ARG A 114 10.06 1.17 4.68
C ARG A 114 10.35 2.62 4.32
N ALA A 115 11.63 3.00 4.36
CA ALA A 115 12.06 4.32 3.92
C ALA A 115 12.35 4.29 2.42
N ASP A 116 11.85 5.29 1.70
CA ASP A 116 12.03 5.45 0.25
C ASP A 116 11.57 4.26 -0.61
N ALA A 117 10.45 3.64 -0.20
CA ALA A 117 9.80 2.62 -1.00
C ALA A 117 8.98 3.24 -2.13
N LEU A 118 9.11 2.70 -3.35
CA LEU A 118 8.33 3.10 -4.51
C LEU A 118 7.66 1.89 -5.15
N ALA A 119 6.37 1.97 -5.34
CA ALA A 119 5.58 0.98 -6.08
C ALA A 119 4.59 1.65 -7.03
N LEU A 120 4.28 0.99 -8.13
CA LEU A 120 3.09 1.25 -8.92
C LEU A 120 2.00 0.27 -8.54
N VAL A 121 0.78 0.75 -8.59
CA VAL A 121 -0.43 -0.06 -8.40
C VAL A 121 -1.26 0.05 -9.66
N ALA A 122 -1.65 -1.08 -10.22
CA ALA A 122 -2.62 -1.16 -11.30
C ALA A 122 -3.93 -1.74 -10.74
N VAL A 123 -5.03 -1.08 -11.05
CA VAL A 123 -6.38 -1.46 -10.65
C VAL A 123 -7.21 -1.78 -11.89
N LYS A 124 -7.80 -2.96 -11.90
CA LYS A 124 -8.74 -3.44 -12.93
C LYS A 124 -10.13 -3.49 -12.34
N ALA A 125 -11.11 -2.86 -12.99
CA ALA A 125 -12.49 -3.00 -12.61
C ALA A 125 -13.01 -4.38 -13.03
N LEU A 126 -13.71 -5.04 -12.12
CA LEU A 126 -14.41 -6.30 -12.34
C LEU A 126 -15.89 -6.03 -12.60
N GLU A 127 -16.62 -7.06 -13.03
CA GLU A 127 -18.06 -6.97 -13.21
C GLU A 127 -18.74 -6.57 -11.87
N GLY A 128 -19.63 -5.58 -11.93
CA GLY A 128 -20.30 -5.05 -10.75
C GLY A 128 -19.45 -4.09 -9.91
N ALA A 129 -18.33 -3.59 -10.42
CA ALA A 129 -17.53 -2.56 -9.75
C ALA A 129 -18.40 -1.32 -9.42
N PRO A 130 -18.35 -0.83 -8.16
CA PRO A 130 -19.25 0.25 -7.71
C PRO A 130 -18.91 1.63 -8.29
N PHE A 131 -17.69 1.84 -8.80
CA PHE A 131 -17.22 3.08 -9.39
C PHE A 131 -16.41 2.78 -10.66
N SER A 132 -16.50 3.65 -11.64
CA SER A 132 -15.64 3.58 -12.82
C SER A 132 -14.19 3.94 -12.48
N LEU A 133 -13.24 3.52 -13.31
CA LEU A 133 -11.83 3.90 -13.12
C LEU A 133 -11.64 5.42 -13.20
N ALA A 134 -12.42 6.11 -14.02
CA ALA A 134 -12.39 7.57 -14.13
C ALA A 134 -12.85 8.28 -12.84
N GLU A 135 -13.89 7.77 -12.19
CA GLU A 135 -14.31 8.30 -10.88
C GLU A 135 -13.23 8.06 -9.82
N ILE A 136 -12.61 6.89 -9.81
CA ILE A 136 -11.50 6.61 -8.87
C ILE A 136 -10.31 7.53 -9.15
N GLU A 137 -9.94 7.74 -10.41
CA GLU A 137 -8.87 8.66 -10.81
C GLU A 137 -9.12 10.07 -10.24
N GLN A 138 -10.32 10.61 -10.45
CA GLN A 138 -10.70 11.92 -9.92
C GLN A 138 -10.62 11.99 -8.40
N HIS A 139 -11.04 10.94 -7.71
CA HIS A 139 -10.94 10.89 -6.25
C HIS A 139 -9.52 10.67 -5.74
N LEU A 140 -8.62 10.06 -6.50
CA LEU A 140 -7.19 10.00 -6.16
C LEU A 140 -6.50 11.35 -6.35
N LEU A 141 -6.96 12.18 -7.30
CA LEU A 141 -6.48 13.56 -7.48
C LEU A 141 -7.05 14.50 -6.41
N PHE A 142 -8.31 14.32 -6.03
CA PHE A 142 -9.03 15.14 -5.05
C PHE A 142 -9.67 14.27 -3.97
N PRO A 143 -8.87 13.70 -3.05
CA PRO A 143 -9.36 12.73 -2.09
C PRO A 143 -10.24 13.36 -1.00
N LYS A 144 -11.31 12.67 -0.61
CA LYS A 144 -12.20 13.11 0.47
C LYS A 144 -11.55 13.00 1.85
N TYR A 145 -10.71 11.99 2.07
CA TYR A 145 -9.94 11.83 3.31
C TYR A 145 -8.46 11.85 3.01
N HIS A 146 -7.65 12.23 4.00
CA HIS A 146 -6.20 12.17 3.90
C HIS A 146 -5.71 10.77 3.56
N LEU A 147 -4.90 10.66 2.52
CA LEU A 147 -4.27 9.42 2.09
C LEU A 147 -2.94 9.22 2.81
N TYR A 148 -2.64 7.97 3.16
CA TYR A 148 -1.40 7.61 3.80
C TYR A 148 -0.99 6.18 3.42
N LEU A 149 0.31 5.89 3.54
CA LEU A 149 0.90 4.63 3.14
C LEU A 149 0.89 3.62 4.32
N GLY A 150 -0.30 3.08 4.60
CA GLY A 150 -0.56 2.09 5.62
C GLY A 150 -0.80 2.67 7.02
N ARG A 151 0.04 3.57 7.53
CA ARG A 151 -0.16 4.26 8.81
C ARG A 151 -0.34 5.76 8.61
N LYS A 152 -1.11 6.41 9.47
CA LYS A 152 -1.32 7.88 9.44
C LYS A 152 -0.02 8.68 9.54
N SER A 153 1.01 8.12 10.16
CA SER A 153 2.35 8.72 10.26
C SER A 153 3.17 8.61 8.97
N CYS A 154 2.65 7.96 7.93
CA CYS A 154 3.32 7.76 6.65
C CYS A 154 2.55 8.49 5.53
N PRO A 155 2.61 9.83 5.45
CA PRO A 155 1.94 10.57 4.39
C PRO A 155 2.61 10.33 3.03
N LEU A 156 1.89 10.62 1.98
CA LEU A 156 2.45 10.68 0.63
C LEU A 156 3.48 11.82 0.55
N SER A 157 4.64 11.54 -0.05
CA SER A 157 5.69 12.55 -0.30
C SER A 157 5.76 12.99 -1.76
N ALA A 158 4.99 12.33 -2.63
CA ALA A 158 4.79 12.73 -4.02
C ALA A 158 3.34 12.51 -4.43
N PRO A 159 2.83 13.24 -5.44
CA PRO A 159 1.51 13.01 -6.00
C PRO A 159 1.36 11.55 -6.47
N LEU A 160 0.18 10.98 -6.31
CA LEU A 160 -0.14 9.62 -6.76
C LEU A 160 0.00 9.47 -8.28
N GLN A 161 -0.24 10.54 -9.02
CA GLN A 161 -0.18 10.60 -10.48
C GLN A 161 -1.00 9.48 -11.14
N PRO A 162 -2.31 9.38 -10.85
CA PRO A 162 -3.15 8.37 -11.47
C PRO A 162 -3.26 8.60 -12.97
N GLN A 163 -3.28 7.51 -13.75
CA GLN A 163 -3.44 7.52 -15.20
C GLN A 163 -4.31 6.34 -15.60
N ILE A 164 -5.29 6.59 -16.45
CA ILE A 164 -6.05 5.52 -17.10
C ILE A 164 -5.27 5.06 -18.32
N ILE A 165 -4.85 3.81 -18.30
CA ILE A 165 -4.15 3.15 -19.39
C ILE A 165 -5.17 2.30 -20.14
N GLY A 166 -5.59 2.79 -21.30
CA GLY A 166 -6.56 2.10 -22.16
C GLY A 166 -5.92 1.06 -23.07
N ASN A 167 -6.75 0.13 -23.56
CA ASN A 167 -6.37 -0.86 -24.57
C ASN A 167 -5.17 -1.76 -24.20
N SER A 168 -4.89 -1.95 -22.91
CA SER A 168 -3.86 -2.89 -22.48
C SER A 168 -4.44 -4.29 -22.35
N ALA A 169 -3.70 -5.31 -22.83
CA ALA A 169 -4.14 -6.68 -22.73
C ALA A 169 -4.10 -7.19 -21.28
N ASN A 170 -3.07 -6.77 -20.54
CA ASN A 170 -2.74 -7.32 -19.24
C ASN A 170 -2.06 -6.27 -18.33
N TYR A 171 -1.78 -6.64 -17.07
CA TYR A 171 -1.14 -5.74 -16.09
C TYR A 171 0.25 -5.30 -16.51
N TYR A 172 1.05 -6.21 -17.08
CA TYR A 172 2.41 -5.88 -17.48
C TYR A 172 2.44 -4.77 -18.52
N GLN A 173 1.60 -4.88 -19.57
CA GLN A 173 1.48 -3.83 -20.59
C GLN A 173 1.00 -2.50 -19.97
N ALA A 174 0.08 -2.56 -19.01
CA ALA A 174 -0.39 -1.36 -18.33
C ALA A 174 0.73 -0.68 -17.53
N PHE A 175 1.60 -1.43 -16.84
CA PHE A 175 2.76 -0.88 -16.16
C PHE A 175 3.77 -0.27 -17.14
N GLN A 176 4.06 -0.95 -18.26
CA GLN A 176 5.00 -0.44 -19.27
C GLN A 176 4.50 0.85 -19.95
N ALA A 177 3.18 1.01 -20.10
CA ALA A 177 2.57 2.20 -20.69
C ALA A 177 2.48 3.40 -19.72
N TYR A 178 2.68 3.17 -18.41
CA TYR A 178 2.60 4.22 -17.41
C TYR A 178 3.73 5.24 -17.58
N GLN A 179 3.36 6.51 -17.67
CA GLN A 179 4.30 7.60 -17.85
C GLN A 179 4.72 8.20 -16.50
N HIS A 180 5.88 7.80 -16.01
CA HIS A 180 6.43 8.38 -14.80
C HIS A 180 6.70 9.87 -14.93
N LYS A 181 6.49 10.61 -13.85
CA LYS A 181 7.03 11.96 -13.66
C LYS A 181 8.06 11.93 -12.54
N PRO A 182 9.04 12.84 -12.55
CA PRO A 182 10.00 12.94 -11.45
C PRO A 182 9.31 13.02 -10.09
N ILE A 183 9.92 12.43 -9.07
CA ILE A 183 9.47 12.53 -7.67
C ILE A 183 9.92 13.86 -7.10
N LEU A 184 11.19 14.18 -7.29
CA LEU A 184 11.78 15.45 -6.87
C LEU A 184 11.54 16.53 -7.93
N PRO A 185 11.26 17.77 -7.53
CA PRO A 185 11.12 18.88 -8.46
C PRO A 185 12.38 19.02 -9.34
N THR A 186 12.18 19.15 -10.63
CA THR A 186 13.24 19.41 -11.60
C THR A 186 13.00 20.78 -12.24
N HIS A 187 14.09 21.45 -12.65
CA HIS A 187 14.00 22.71 -13.37
C HIS A 187 13.60 22.52 -14.85
N LYS A 188 13.52 21.27 -15.31
CA LYS A 188 13.09 20.95 -16.67
C LYS A 188 11.58 20.72 -16.66
N GLU A 189 10.85 21.68 -17.15
CA GLU A 189 9.44 21.48 -17.49
C GLU A 189 9.33 20.37 -18.52
N ASN A 190 8.40 19.42 -18.33
CA ASN A 190 8.15 18.28 -19.21
C ASN A 190 9.18 17.12 -19.17
N GLN A 191 9.95 16.96 -18.10
CA GLN A 191 10.76 15.75 -17.95
C GLN A 191 9.85 14.54 -17.74
N SER A 192 9.88 13.58 -18.66
CA SER A 192 9.27 12.27 -18.49
C SER A 192 10.22 11.31 -17.77
N GLY A 193 9.66 10.34 -17.05
CA GLY A 193 10.44 9.35 -16.33
C GLY A 193 10.91 9.79 -14.94
N LEU A 194 11.52 8.87 -14.22
CA LEU A 194 12.23 9.17 -12.99
C LEU A 194 13.53 9.91 -13.32
N SER A 195 13.89 10.89 -12.52
CA SER A 195 15.12 11.67 -12.71
C SER A 195 16.32 10.94 -12.11
N GLU A 196 17.55 11.32 -12.54
CA GLU A 196 18.76 10.81 -11.90
C GLU A 196 18.80 11.10 -10.38
N ARG A 197 18.23 12.22 -9.96
CA ARG A 197 18.10 12.58 -8.55
C ARG A 197 17.22 11.63 -7.77
N ASP A 198 16.16 11.12 -8.40
CA ASP A 198 15.25 10.16 -7.75
C ASP A 198 16.00 8.85 -7.43
N PHE A 199 16.93 8.43 -8.28
CA PHE A 199 17.72 7.22 -8.06
C PHE A 199 18.75 7.32 -6.93
N ILE A 200 19.06 8.52 -6.42
CA ILE A 200 19.89 8.69 -5.22
C ILE A 200 19.18 8.04 -4.02
N TRP A 201 17.87 8.18 -3.94
CA TRP A 201 17.04 7.68 -2.84
C TRP A 201 16.50 6.27 -3.09
N LEU A 202 16.03 6.01 -4.31
CA LEU A 202 15.39 4.74 -4.69
C LEU A 202 16.40 3.62 -4.93
N GLY A 203 17.68 3.95 -5.13
CA GLY A 203 18.66 3.02 -5.66
C GLY A 203 18.57 2.89 -7.19
N ARG A 204 19.63 2.41 -7.80
CA ARG A 204 19.72 2.26 -9.28
C ARG A 204 19.33 0.87 -9.77
N SER A 205 18.81 0.01 -8.91
CA SER A 205 18.42 -1.33 -9.34
C SER A 205 17.32 -1.25 -10.39
N LYS A 206 17.53 -1.99 -11.46
CA LYS A 206 16.52 -2.19 -12.50
C LYS A 206 15.63 -3.40 -12.17
N ASP A 207 15.90 -4.11 -11.09
CA ASP A 207 15.13 -5.25 -10.64
C ASP A 207 13.68 -4.84 -10.34
N ARG A 208 12.76 -5.73 -10.68
CA ARG A 208 11.33 -5.51 -10.47
C ARG A 208 10.71 -6.70 -9.77
N HIS A 209 9.82 -6.41 -8.83
CA HIS A 209 8.98 -7.42 -8.19
C HIS A 209 7.53 -7.13 -8.58
N TYR A 210 6.87 -8.14 -9.11
CA TYR A 210 5.47 -8.06 -9.52
C TYR A 210 4.62 -8.93 -8.62
N TYR A 211 3.47 -8.40 -8.23
CA TYR A 211 2.46 -9.10 -7.44
C TYR A 211 1.11 -8.86 -8.09
N TRP A 212 0.30 -9.90 -8.30
CA TRP A 212 -1.00 -9.73 -8.94
C TRP A 212 -2.02 -10.78 -8.51
N GLU A 213 -3.28 -10.50 -8.78
CA GLU A 213 -4.43 -11.40 -8.64
C GLU A 213 -4.88 -11.89 -10.02
N GLY A 214 -5.56 -13.04 -10.05
CA GLY A 214 -6.08 -13.62 -11.29
C GLY A 214 -5.20 -14.73 -11.80
N THR A 215 -5.09 -14.84 -13.13
CA THR A 215 -4.32 -15.87 -13.81
C THR A 215 -2.94 -15.37 -14.25
N ALA A 216 -2.15 -16.24 -14.89
CA ALA A 216 -0.88 -15.83 -15.50
C ALA A 216 -1.11 -14.85 -16.65
N GLU A 217 -2.13 -15.14 -17.44
CA GLU A 217 -2.52 -14.37 -18.62
C GLU A 217 -3.03 -12.97 -18.25
N ASP A 218 -3.65 -12.81 -17.06
CA ASP A 218 -4.00 -11.48 -16.53
C ASP A 218 -2.77 -10.61 -16.32
N PHE A 219 -1.61 -11.23 -16.03
CA PHE A 219 -0.37 -10.50 -15.81
C PHE A 219 0.37 -10.23 -17.11
N SER A 220 0.65 -11.26 -17.90
CA SER A 220 1.34 -11.14 -19.19
C SER A 220 1.05 -12.33 -20.08
N ASP A 221 0.85 -12.05 -21.36
CA ASP A 221 0.82 -12.99 -22.47
C ASP A 221 2.12 -12.98 -23.28
N ASP A 222 3.08 -12.18 -22.85
CA ASP A 222 4.33 -11.94 -23.55
C ASP A 222 5.34 -13.06 -23.32
N SER A 223 5.79 -13.68 -24.40
CA SER A 223 6.87 -14.68 -24.38
C SER A 223 8.22 -14.12 -23.93
N THR A 224 8.36 -12.79 -23.84
CA THR A 224 9.60 -12.14 -23.34
C THR A 224 9.76 -12.22 -21.83
N LEU A 225 8.66 -12.48 -21.11
CA LEU A 225 8.69 -12.67 -19.66
C LEU A 225 8.61 -14.15 -19.32
N ASP A 226 9.67 -14.65 -18.70
CA ASP A 226 9.66 -16.03 -18.20
C ASP A 226 8.79 -16.15 -16.94
N LEU A 227 7.54 -16.58 -17.15
CA LEU A 227 6.59 -16.84 -16.08
C LEU A 227 6.79 -18.20 -15.39
N THR A 228 7.77 -19.02 -15.80
CA THR A 228 8.03 -20.34 -15.20
C THR A 228 8.48 -20.23 -13.74
N HIS A 229 9.15 -19.13 -13.38
CA HIS A 229 9.58 -18.83 -12.01
C HIS A 229 8.51 -18.11 -11.16
N ARG A 230 7.27 -18.00 -11.66
CA ARG A 230 6.15 -17.49 -10.91
C ARG A 230 5.89 -18.32 -9.66
N GLN A 231 5.77 -17.63 -8.52
CA GLN A 231 5.33 -18.23 -7.28
C GLN A 231 3.88 -17.86 -6.99
N THR A 232 3.10 -18.80 -6.49
CA THR A 232 1.75 -18.54 -6.00
C THR A 232 1.77 -18.65 -4.48
N ARG A 233 1.24 -17.63 -3.80
CA ARG A 233 1.22 -17.53 -2.35
C ARG A 233 -0.20 -17.33 -1.85
N ILE A 234 -0.48 -17.76 -0.63
CA ILE A 234 -1.73 -17.45 0.05
C ILE A 234 -1.48 -16.24 0.95
N ARG A 235 -2.28 -15.19 0.77
CA ARG A 235 -2.25 -13.97 1.58
C ARG A 235 -3.55 -13.86 2.37
N HIS A 236 -3.45 -13.51 3.65
CA HIS A 236 -4.59 -13.26 4.53
C HIS A 236 -4.86 -11.75 4.64
N ASP A 237 -5.11 -11.11 3.52
CA ASP A 237 -5.27 -9.65 3.43
C ASP A 237 -6.58 -9.21 2.74
N GLN A 238 -7.51 -10.13 2.52
CA GLN A 238 -8.84 -9.83 2.00
C GLN A 238 -9.80 -9.56 3.16
N PRO A 239 -10.23 -8.31 3.40
CA PRO A 239 -11.10 -8.00 4.52
C PRO A 239 -12.47 -8.66 4.40
N LEU A 240 -12.86 -9.46 5.40
CA LEU A 240 -14.22 -9.96 5.57
C LEU A 240 -15.07 -8.97 6.37
N SER A 241 -14.51 -8.46 7.47
CA SER A 241 -15.14 -7.45 8.31
C SER A 241 -14.08 -6.51 8.87
N ARG A 242 -14.14 -5.23 8.52
CA ARG A 242 -13.28 -4.20 9.09
C ARG A 242 -13.59 -3.92 10.55
N LYS A 243 -14.84 -4.10 10.94
CA LYS A 243 -15.30 -3.94 12.33
C LYS A 243 -14.71 -5.01 13.25
N ARG A 244 -14.63 -6.24 12.76
CA ARG A 244 -14.14 -7.40 13.52
C ARG A 244 -12.66 -7.71 13.25
N TRP A 245 -11.97 -6.98 12.36
CA TRP A 245 -10.62 -7.30 11.90
C TRP A 245 -10.46 -8.74 11.39
N GLN A 246 -11.42 -9.20 10.62
CA GLN A 246 -11.40 -10.53 10.01
C GLN A 246 -10.95 -10.44 8.57
N PHE A 247 -10.06 -11.36 8.18
CA PHE A 247 -9.51 -11.45 6.83
C PHE A 247 -9.65 -12.88 6.33
N SER A 248 -9.94 -13.05 5.04
CA SER A 248 -9.93 -14.32 4.34
C SER A 248 -8.62 -14.51 3.56
N PRO A 249 -8.25 -15.76 3.26
CA PRO A 249 -7.17 -16.04 2.36
C PRO A 249 -7.56 -15.68 0.92
N ARG A 250 -6.58 -15.24 0.14
CA ARG A 250 -6.63 -15.10 -1.31
C ARG A 250 -5.34 -15.60 -1.93
N GLN A 251 -5.39 -15.97 -3.19
CA GLN A 251 -4.19 -16.26 -3.97
C GLN A 251 -3.58 -14.97 -4.48
N GLU A 252 -2.26 -14.91 -4.44
CA GLU A 252 -1.44 -13.85 -5.00
C GLU A 252 -0.26 -14.48 -5.73
N HIS A 253 -0.04 -14.04 -6.95
CA HIS A 253 1.10 -14.45 -7.74
C HIS A 253 2.25 -13.46 -7.54
N TYR A 254 3.46 -13.96 -7.63
CA TYR A 254 4.68 -13.20 -7.50
C TYR A 254 5.66 -13.59 -8.61
N LEU A 255 6.29 -12.60 -9.20
CA LEU A 255 7.40 -12.76 -10.15
C LEU A 255 8.51 -11.76 -9.83
N PHE A 256 9.73 -12.24 -9.83
CA PHE A 256 10.93 -11.40 -9.80
C PHE A 256 11.55 -11.34 -11.19
N VAL A 257 11.80 -10.14 -11.67
CA VAL A 257 12.48 -9.89 -12.94
C VAL A 257 13.77 -9.14 -12.65
N GLN A 258 14.89 -9.78 -12.93
CA GLN A 258 16.20 -9.16 -12.81
C GLN A 258 16.38 -8.15 -13.93
N GLY A 259 16.72 -6.93 -13.57
CA GLY A 259 17.03 -5.89 -14.57
C GLY A 259 18.34 -6.21 -15.27
N GLY A 260 18.33 -6.17 -16.59
CA GLY A 260 19.57 -6.27 -17.38
C GLY A 260 20.52 -5.11 -17.09
N GLU A 261 21.82 -5.35 -17.26
CA GLU A 261 22.88 -4.37 -17.11
C GLU A 261 22.71 -3.13 -18.01
#